data_fbfc07d3a98e3cdab16b17452d82ff4a
#
_entry.id   fbfc07d3a98e3cdab16b17452d82ff4a
#
_cell.length_a   1.000
_cell.length_b   1.000
_cell.length_c   1.000
_cell.angle_alpha   90.00
_cell.angle_beta   90.00
_cell.angle_gamma   90.00
#
_symmetry.space_group_name_H-M   'P 1'
#
loop_
_entity.id
_entity.type
_entity.pdbx_description
1 polymer ?
#
loop_
_entity_poly.entity_id
_entity_poly.type
_entity_poly.pdbx_seq_one_letter_code
_entity_poly.pdbx_strand_id
1 'polypeptide(L)'
;MKFQIIAGLWFGLASIAYTKDSVVTGVSKPPKQFIIISMPTEDDDAIQKVATTFNDSANGGTAVGIGTIISYLAAPPEETVRKLRHFLNMAEKYNLPAVIELDGINWWQARPDLWNWWDEQMPGYNPENRNNVEWTDWTADSAVKIGWRNWGRQLRVGPMPNLMSPAYLEACHAEMTRLVPIILEWWQVLPAEKKHLLVSVQIGVECSIGANNWYYPNGNSLLNQAEKDDPDYGLKHDILPSRGVQAIGFAAVSTLGIEKSGELKEEQVAKAVDTYVTDLCKVASDLGVPRNRLFSHAGGWKEGELVYFAALNPFSCPGWSFYTFARDPQKDVTAMAALGKSDAPYWGAVEWLIMDAKNQSDWEDSYQRIFAIPRLRYIQVRHWGSIKDNPAAIQAIQKLSKDCR
;
A
#
# COMPACT_ATOMS: atom_id res chain seq x y z
N MET A 1 -6.06 59.18 42.94
CA MET A 1 -4.97 58.83 43.91
C MET A 1 -4.22 57.69 43.35
N LYS A 2 -3.12 57.92 42.69
CA LYS A 2 -1.68 57.77 43.03
C LYS A 2 -1.40 56.53 43.90
N PHE A 3 -0.73 55.51 43.38
CA PHE A 3 0.73 55.35 43.44
C PHE A 3 1.24 54.22 42.51
N GLN A 4 2.28 54.58 41.72
CA GLN A 4 3.18 53.64 41.02
C GLN A 4 4.18 53.07 42.04
N ILE A 5 4.62 51.82 41.83
CA ILE A 5 5.95 51.38 42.24
C ILE A 5 6.52 50.51 41.11
N ILE A 6 7.66 50.95 40.58
CA ILE A 6 8.52 50.27 39.63
C ILE A 6 9.52 49.47 40.45
N ALA A 7 9.70 48.20 40.13
CA ALA A 7 10.86 47.43 40.59
C ALA A 7 11.55 46.78 39.38
N GLY A 8 12.71 47.31 39.06
CA GLY A 8 13.61 46.78 38.04
C GLY A 8 14.34 45.57 38.56
N LEU A 9 14.42 44.55 37.71
CA LEU A 9 15.31 43.41 37.90
C LEU A 9 16.37 43.41 36.81
N TRP A 10 17.60 43.54 37.26
CA TRP A 10 18.82 43.38 36.48
C TRP A 10 19.03 41.90 36.16
N PHE A 11 19.13 41.52 34.90
CA PHE A 11 19.66 40.22 34.49
C PHE A 11 21.14 40.35 34.11
N GLY A 12 21.99 39.71 34.94
CA GLY A 12 23.41 39.60 34.66
C GLY A 12 23.63 38.59 33.50
N LEU A 13 24.33 39.06 32.46
CA LEU A 13 24.85 38.24 31.37
C LEU A 13 26.04 37.39 31.89
N ALA A 14 25.84 36.11 32.10
CA ALA A 14 26.90 35.16 32.25
C ALA A 14 27.39 34.71 30.88
N SER A 15 28.59 35.13 30.52
CA SER A 15 29.28 34.64 29.30
C SER A 15 29.74 33.21 29.53
N ILE A 16 29.08 32.26 28.87
CA ILE A 16 29.56 30.87 28.82
C ILE A 16 30.55 30.78 27.66
N ALA A 17 31.82 30.58 28.00
CA ALA A 17 32.86 30.27 27.03
C ALA A 17 32.60 28.90 26.41
N TYR A 18 32.31 28.86 25.11
CA TYR A 18 32.22 27.64 24.30
C TYR A 18 33.63 27.12 24.04
N THR A 19 34.04 26.05 24.71
CA THR A 19 35.21 25.28 24.32
C THR A 19 34.90 24.50 23.04
N LYS A 20 35.57 24.88 21.95
CA LYS A 20 35.73 24.07 20.75
C LYS A 20 36.61 22.87 21.14
N ASP A 21 36.03 21.69 20.99
CA ASP A 21 36.67 20.45 20.55
C ASP A 21 35.87 19.24 21.06
N SER A 22 34.91 18.81 20.19
CA SER A 22 34.60 17.40 20.03
C SER A 22 34.28 17.16 18.60
N VAL A 23 35.17 16.50 17.89
CA VAL A 23 34.97 15.95 16.56
C VAL A 23 33.84 14.93 16.68
N VAL A 24 32.63 15.36 16.39
CA VAL A 24 31.50 14.45 16.15
C VAL A 24 31.77 13.76 14.83
N THR A 25 32.28 12.54 14.91
CA THR A 25 32.40 11.60 13.80
C THR A 25 31.06 11.55 13.05
N GLY A 26 31.13 11.79 11.75
CA GLY A 26 30.04 12.09 10.86
C GLY A 26 28.79 11.25 11.03
N VAL A 27 27.72 11.87 11.47
CA VAL A 27 26.36 11.35 11.32
C VAL A 27 26.08 11.34 9.82
N SER A 28 26.02 10.16 9.23
CA SER A 28 25.67 9.99 7.82
C SER A 28 24.31 10.65 7.56
N LYS A 29 24.22 11.47 6.50
CA LYS A 29 22.93 12.07 6.13
C LYS A 29 21.92 10.93 5.88
N PRO A 30 20.67 11.06 6.37
CA PRO A 30 19.66 10.04 6.12
C PRO A 30 19.43 9.85 4.62
N PRO A 31 19.18 8.64 4.15
CA PRO A 31 18.98 8.35 2.74
C PRO A 31 17.79 9.13 2.19
N LYS A 32 17.92 9.61 0.96
CA LYS A 32 16.87 10.40 0.29
C LYS A 32 15.87 9.53 -0.44
N GLN A 33 16.32 8.38 -0.95
CA GLN A 33 15.54 7.44 -1.75
C GLN A 33 15.74 6.01 -1.23
N PHE A 34 14.75 5.13 -1.53
CA PHE A 34 14.79 3.77 -1.02
C PHE A 34 14.42 2.76 -2.12
N ILE A 35 15.06 1.60 -2.04
CA ILE A 35 14.64 0.38 -2.74
C ILE A 35 14.08 -0.54 -1.66
N ILE A 36 12.78 -0.76 -1.69
CA ILE A 36 12.08 -1.63 -0.74
C ILE A 36 11.85 -2.98 -1.40
N ILE A 37 12.17 -4.05 -0.69
CA ILE A 37 11.96 -5.42 -1.17
C ILE A 37 10.77 -5.99 -0.41
N SER A 38 9.69 -6.27 -1.14
CA SER A 38 8.46 -6.82 -0.56
C SER A 38 8.64 -8.29 -0.18
N MET A 39 8.09 -8.68 0.99
CA MET A 39 8.14 -10.03 1.51
C MET A 39 7.02 -10.33 2.51
N PRO A 40 6.74 -11.61 2.82
CA PRO A 40 5.84 -11.96 3.89
C PRO A 40 6.32 -11.44 5.26
N THR A 41 5.38 -11.13 6.14
CA THR A 41 5.63 -10.52 7.45
C THR A 41 6.53 -11.35 8.36
N GLU A 42 6.48 -12.68 8.25
CA GLU A 42 7.15 -13.64 9.14
C GLU A 42 8.20 -14.48 8.38
N ASP A 43 8.73 -13.98 7.26
CA ASP A 43 9.83 -14.62 6.54
C ASP A 43 11.18 -14.09 7.05
N ASP A 44 11.54 -14.51 8.26
CA ASP A 44 12.77 -14.08 8.95
C ASP A 44 14.03 -14.39 8.13
N ASP A 45 14.02 -15.53 7.43
CA ASP A 45 15.13 -15.92 6.56
C ASP A 45 15.30 -14.96 5.38
N ALA A 46 14.19 -14.54 4.76
CA ALA A 46 14.22 -13.54 3.70
C ALA A 46 14.69 -12.18 4.21
N ILE A 47 14.19 -11.73 5.38
CA ILE A 47 14.61 -10.47 6.01
C ILE A 47 16.12 -10.50 6.28
N GLN A 48 16.62 -11.59 6.89
CA GLN A 48 18.04 -11.74 7.16
C GLN A 48 18.89 -11.79 5.88
N LYS A 49 18.41 -12.48 4.84
CA LYS A 49 19.10 -12.53 3.54
C LYS A 49 19.17 -11.16 2.88
N VAL A 50 18.09 -10.38 2.90
CA VAL A 50 18.08 -9.00 2.40
C VAL A 50 19.10 -8.16 3.18
N ALA A 51 19.09 -8.23 4.52
CA ALA A 51 20.02 -7.51 5.36
C ALA A 51 21.48 -7.85 5.02
N THR A 52 21.83 -9.14 4.92
CA THR A 52 23.20 -9.56 4.62
C THR A 52 23.64 -9.29 3.18
N THR A 53 22.70 -9.35 2.22
CA THR A 53 23.00 -9.09 0.81
C THR A 53 23.26 -7.61 0.52
N PHE A 54 22.59 -6.69 1.26
CA PHE A 54 22.62 -5.26 0.96
C PHE A 54 23.16 -4.40 2.11
N ASN A 55 23.85 -5.01 3.08
CA ASN A 55 24.33 -4.34 4.33
C ASN A 55 25.27 -3.14 4.07
N ASP A 56 25.99 -3.11 2.95
CA ASP A 56 26.95 -2.04 2.61
C ASP A 56 26.29 -0.74 2.09
N SER A 57 24.94 -0.71 2.02
CA SER A 57 24.20 0.41 1.41
C SER A 57 24.00 1.63 2.30
N ALA A 58 24.47 1.61 3.55
CA ALA A 58 24.20 2.65 4.56
C ALA A 58 24.85 4.03 4.31
N ASN A 59 25.79 4.13 3.36
CA ASN A 59 26.58 5.36 3.14
C ASN A 59 26.23 6.11 1.83
N GLY A 60 25.22 5.65 1.10
CA GLY A 60 24.81 6.23 -0.19
C GLY A 60 23.51 7.05 -0.10
N GLY A 61 23.16 7.72 -1.20
CA GLY A 61 21.88 8.43 -1.32
C GLY A 61 20.65 7.52 -1.35
N THR A 62 20.83 6.22 -1.67
CA THR A 62 19.77 5.20 -1.78
C THR A 62 20.02 4.09 -0.77
N ALA A 63 19.02 3.75 0.05
CA ALA A 63 19.08 2.64 0.99
C ALA A 63 18.15 1.50 0.56
N VAL A 64 18.56 0.26 0.86
CA VAL A 64 17.71 -0.92 0.66
C VAL A 64 16.95 -1.21 1.96
N GLY A 65 15.67 -1.55 1.82
CA GLY A 65 14.78 -1.85 2.93
C GLY A 65 13.82 -2.98 2.61
N ILE A 66 12.86 -3.19 3.49
CA ILE A 66 11.85 -4.25 3.40
C ILE A 66 10.43 -3.68 3.44
N GLY A 67 9.51 -4.35 2.77
CA GLY A 67 8.09 -4.01 2.77
C GLY A 67 7.23 -5.23 3.05
N THR A 68 6.09 -5.03 3.71
CA THR A 68 5.12 -6.10 3.93
C THR A 68 3.69 -5.60 3.85
N ILE A 69 2.78 -6.49 3.45
CA ILE A 69 1.33 -6.24 3.46
C ILE A 69 0.75 -6.78 4.77
N ILE A 70 -0.02 -5.95 5.44
CA ILE A 70 -0.87 -6.30 6.55
C ILE A 70 -2.32 -6.24 6.07
N SER A 71 -2.84 -7.38 5.61
CA SER A 71 -4.26 -7.52 5.26
C SER A 71 -5.07 -7.68 6.55
N TYR A 72 -5.48 -6.55 7.11
CA TYR A 72 -5.95 -6.47 8.49
C TYR A 72 -7.36 -7.05 8.73
N LEU A 73 -8.13 -7.34 7.68
CA LEU A 73 -9.41 -8.05 7.77
C LEU A 73 -9.29 -9.55 7.40
N ALA A 74 -8.06 -10.03 7.10
CA ALA A 74 -7.82 -11.39 6.66
C ALA A 74 -7.56 -12.38 7.80
N ALA A 75 -7.23 -11.88 9.00
CA ALA A 75 -6.89 -12.65 10.19
C ALA A 75 -7.50 -12.00 11.44
N PRO A 76 -7.55 -12.71 12.57
CA PRO A 76 -7.94 -12.10 13.84
C PRO A 76 -7.03 -10.92 14.21
N PRO A 77 -7.58 -9.89 14.88
CA PRO A 77 -6.84 -8.66 15.22
C PRO A 77 -5.54 -8.90 16.01
N GLU A 78 -5.54 -9.85 16.95
CA GLU A 78 -4.37 -10.18 17.77
C GLU A 78 -3.23 -10.76 16.91
N GLU A 79 -3.57 -11.57 15.92
CA GLU A 79 -2.59 -12.13 14.99
C GLU A 79 -2.01 -11.04 14.10
N THR A 80 -2.82 -10.12 13.63
CA THR A 80 -2.40 -8.98 12.81
C THR A 80 -1.45 -8.06 13.59
N VAL A 81 -1.77 -7.75 14.85
CA VAL A 81 -0.90 -6.97 15.76
C VAL A 81 0.42 -7.69 16.00
N ARG A 82 0.38 -9.01 16.27
CA ARG A 82 1.59 -9.82 16.49
C ARG A 82 2.51 -9.78 15.26
N LYS A 83 1.96 -10.01 14.07
CA LYS A 83 2.68 -9.95 12.80
C LYS A 83 3.32 -8.58 12.56
N LEU A 84 2.57 -7.51 12.77
CA LEU A 84 3.08 -6.15 12.61
C LEU A 84 4.25 -5.87 13.57
N ARG A 85 4.10 -6.17 14.87
CA ARG A 85 5.18 -5.97 15.86
C ARG A 85 6.42 -6.79 15.52
N HIS A 86 6.24 -8.03 15.09
CA HIS A 86 7.33 -8.89 14.68
C HIS A 86 8.11 -8.25 13.50
N PHE A 87 7.42 -7.82 12.44
CA PHE A 87 8.05 -7.18 11.28
C PHE A 87 8.82 -5.91 11.66
N LEU A 88 8.24 -5.03 12.49
CA LEU A 88 8.89 -3.82 12.97
C LEU A 88 10.15 -4.11 13.79
N ASN A 89 10.10 -5.12 14.67
CA ASN A 89 11.25 -5.56 15.44
C ASN A 89 12.39 -6.09 14.55
N MET A 90 12.04 -6.83 13.49
CA MET A 90 13.02 -7.34 12.54
C MET A 90 13.64 -6.20 11.70
N ALA A 91 12.84 -5.22 11.27
CA ALA A 91 13.35 -4.02 10.60
C ALA A 91 14.35 -3.25 11.47
N GLU A 92 14.04 -3.07 12.76
CA GLU A 92 14.94 -2.40 13.70
C GLU A 92 16.20 -3.21 13.98
N LYS A 93 16.05 -4.52 14.23
CA LYS A 93 17.15 -5.46 14.50
C LYS A 93 18.21 -5.44 13.39
N TYR A 94 17.75 -5.45 12.15
CA TYR A 94 18.64 -5.46 11.00
C TYR A 94 18.92 -4.07 10.41
N ASN A 95 18.42 -3.01 11.05
CA ASN A 95 18.57 -1.62 10.59
C ASN A 95 18.09 -1.41 9.15
N LEU A 96 16.95 -2.01 8.79
CA LEU A 96 16.36 -1.96 7.45
C LEU A 96 15.23 -0.94 7.40
N PRO A 97 15.25 0.02 6.45
CA PRO A 97 14.09 0.85 6.13
C PRO A 97 12.85 0.01 5.85
N ALA A 98 11.69 0.44 6.35
CA ALA A 98 10.47 -0.34 6.32
C ALA A 98 9.31 0.41 5.64
N VAL A 99 8.55 -0.31 4.83
CA VAL A 99 7.24 0.07 4.30
C VAL A 99 6.20 -0.89 4.86
N ILE A 100 5.14 -0.35 5.44
CA ILE A 100 4.02 -1.11 5.98
C ILE A 100 2.79 -0.79 5.14
N GLU A 101 2.27 -1.78 4.42
CA GLU A 101 1.09 -1.67 3.57
C GLU A 101 -0.13 -2.16 4.35
N LEU A 102 -1.08 -1.26 4.64
CA LEU A 102 -2.33 -1.57 5.33
C LEU A 102 -3.41 -1.84 4.28
N ASP A 103 -3.77 -3.12 4.14
CA ASP A 103 -4.72 -3.59 3.13
C ASP A 103 -6.03 -4.06 3.78
N GLY A 104 -7.13 -3.40 3.44
CA GLY A 104 -8.48 -3.81 3.83
C GLY A 104 -9.30 -4.38 2.68
N ILE A 105 -8.86 -4.15 1.43
CA ILE A 105 -9.69 -4.40 0.25
C ILE A 105 -9.53 -5.82 -0.31
N ASN A 106 -8.31 -6.37 -0.23
CA ASN A 106 -7.99 -7.60 -0.95
C ASN A 106 -8.39 -8.87 -0.21
N TRP A 107 -8.29 -8.87 1.11
CA TRP A 107 -8.53 -10.05 1.93
C TRP A 107 -9.30 -9.66 3.19
N TRP A 108 -10.52 -10.19 3.34
CA TRP A 108 -11.39 -9.94 4.50
C TRP A 108 -12.16 -11.17 4.96
N GLN A 109 -11.59 -12.35 4.68
CA GLN A 109 -12.22 -13.65 5.01
C GLN A 109 -12.40 -13.88 6.51
N ALA A 110 -11.66 -13.20 7.39
CA ALA A 110 -11.85 -13.28 8.83
C ALA A 110 -13.07 -12.49 9.34
N ARG A 111 -13.80 -11.80 8.45
CA ARG A 111 -14.96 -10.99 8.78
C ARG A 111 -16.24 -11.49 8.09
N PRO A 112 -16.63 -12.79 8.30
CA PRO A 112 -17.86 -13.30 7.73
C PRO A 112 -19.10 -12.55 8.25
N ASP A 113 -19.02 -11.91 9.41
CA ASP A 113 -20.03 -10.98 9.95
C ASP A 113 -20.32 -9.78 9.04
N LEU A 114 -19.41 -9.45 8.10
CA LEU A 114 -19.59 -8.36 7.14
C LEU A 114 -20.04 -8.85 5.76
N TRP A 115 -19.63 -10.04 5.32
CA TRP A 115 -19.88 -10.46 3.95
C TRP A 115 -20.77 -11.68 3.79
N ASN A 116 -21.00 -12.50 4.86
CA ASN A 116 -21.84 -13.70 4.75
C ASN A 116 -23.33 -13.32 4.77
N TRP A 117 -23.87 -13.16 3.57
CA TRP A 117 -25.30 -12.87 3.39
C TRP A 117 -26.12 -14.04 2.88
N TRP A 118 -25.49 -15.23 2.59
CA TRP A 118 -26.14 -16.34 1.90
C TRP A 118 -26.04 -17.71 2.59
N ASP A 119 -25.05 -17.95 3.45
CA ASP A 119 -24.82 -19.25 4.08
C ASP A 119 -25.21 -19.20 5.56
N GLU A 120 -26.42 -19.68 5.84
CA GLU A 120 -26.97 -19.76 7.20
C GLU A 120 -26.18 -20.71 8.12
N GLN A 121 -25.41 -21.63 7.55
CA GLN A 121 -24.61 -22.61 8.31
C GLN A 121 -23.25 -22.04 8.73
N MET A 122 -22.81 -20.94 8.11
CA MET A 122 -21.54 -20.32 8.40
C MET A 122 -21.71 -19.20 9.45
N PRO A 123 -20.77 -19.04 10.40
CA PRO A 123 -20.78 -17.90 11.34
C PRO A 123 -20.90 -16.56 10.62
N GLY A 124 -21.52 -15.60 11.28
CA GLY A 124 -21.67 -14.23 10.76
C GLY A 124 -22.77 -14.06 9.72
N TYR A 125 -23.60 -15.09 9.47
CA TYR A 125 -24.72 -14.97 8.55
C TYR A 125 -25.67 -13.83 8.95
N ASN A 126 -25.88 -12.93 8.01
CA ASN A 126 -26.89 -11.92 8.05
C ASN A 126 -27.28 -11.53 6.61
N PRO A 127 -28.54 -11.72 6.17
CA PRO A 127 -28.95 -11.37 4.81
C PRO A 127 -28.71 -9.90 4.44
N GLU A 128 -28.63 -8.99 5.41
CA GLU A 128 -28.31 -7.58 5.17
C GLU A 128 -26.84 -7.34 4.78
N ASN A 129 -25.94 -8.30 5.01
CA ASN A 129 -24.54 -8.23 4.57
C ASN A 129 -24.41 -8.12 3.04
N ARG A 130 -25.47 -8.43 2.27
CA ARG A 130 -25.51 -8.13 0.82
C ARG A 130 -25.29 -6.66 0.48
N ASN A 131 -25.50 -5.74 1.43
CA ASN A 131 -25.24 -4.32 1.26
C ASN A 131 -23.73 -3.97 1.46
N ASN A 132 -22.96 -4.87 2.05
CA ASN A 132 -21.55 -4.69 2.32
C ASN A 132 -20.63 -5.26 1.22
N VAL A 133 -21.20 -5.95 0.23
CA VAL A 133 -20.47 -6.51 -0.91
C VAL A 133 -20.87 -5.78 -2.20
N GLU A 134 -20.07 -5.93 -3.24
CA GLU A 134 -20.40 -5.37 -4.55
C GLU A 134 -21.56 -6.10 -5.21
N TRP A 135 -22.20 -5.42 -6.14
CA TRP A 135 -23.32 -5.89 -6.94
C TRP A 135 -22.96 -5.87 -8.42
N THR A 136 -23.68 -6.66 -9.21
CA THR A 136 -23.60 -6.70 -10.68
C THR A 136 -24.73 -5.93 -11.37
N ASP A 137 -25.63 -5.31 -10.61
CA ASP A 137 -26.70 -4.42 -11.05
C ASP A 137 -27.08 -3.49 -9.86
N TRP A 138 -28.03 -2.58 -10.05
CA TRP A 138 -28.38 -1.49 -9.14
C TRP A 138 -29.18 -1.91 -7.88
N THR A 139 -29.33 -3.20 -7.63
CA THR A 139 -30.04 -3.69 -6.43
C THR A 139 -29.24 -4.75 -5.67
N ALA A 140 -29.47 -4.84 -4.37
CA ALA A 140 -28.82 -5.83 -3.52
C ALA A 140 -29.19 -7.29 -3.85
N ASP A 141 -30.20 -7.52 -4.69
CA ASP A 141 -30.53 -8.86 -5.19
C ASP A 141 -29.46 -9.41 -6.15
N SER A 142 -28.65 -8.54 -6.72
CA SER A 142 -27.49 -8.87 -7.57
C SER A 142 -26.16 -8.91 -6.80
N ALA A 143 -26.20 -9.06 -5.47
CA ALA A 143 -25.01 -9.12 -4.62
C ALA A 143 -24.11 -10.30 -4.96
N VAL A 144 -22.80 -10.05 -4.98
CA VAL A 144 -21.77 -11.05 -5.32
C VAL A 144 -21.47 -11.94 -4.11
N LYS A 145 -21.30 -13.25 -4.33
CA LYS A 145 -20.87 -14.23 -3.32
C LYS A 145 -19.39 -14.58 -3.43
N ILE A 146 -18.90 -14.66 -4.65
CA ILE A 146 -17.54 -15.05 -4.98
C ILE A 146 -16.93 -14.02 -5.91
N GLY A 147 -15.71 -13.62 -5.63
CA GLY A 147 -14.86 -12.87 -6.53
C GLY A 147 -13.75 -13.74 -7.12
N TRP A 148 -13.22 -13.30 -8.23
CA TRP A 148 -12.04 -13.87 -8.86
C TRP A 148 -10.98 -12.81 -8.98
N ARG A 149 -9.76 -13.14 -8.60
CA ARG A 149 -8.62 -12.22 -8.65
C ARG A 149 -7.56 -12.73 -9.59
N ASN A 150 -7.00 -11.82 -10.40
CA ASN A 150 -5.91 -12.14 -11.29
C ASN A 150 -4.58 -11.60 -10.78
N TRP A 151 -3.77 -12.48 -10.22
CA TRP A 151 -2.36 -12.21 -9.92
C TRP A 151 -1.48 -13.27 -10.59
N GLY A 152 -1.44 -13.21 -11.95
CA GLY A 152 -0.73 -14.17 -12.78
C GLY A 152 -1.52 -15.47 -13.07
N ARG A 153 -2.49 -15.80 -12.22
CA ARG A 153 -3.50 -16.86 -12.41
C ARG A 153 -4.78 -16.43 -11.74
N GLN A 154 -5.89 -17.03 -12.09
CA GLN A 154 -7.15 -16.78 -11.40
C GLN A 154 -7.15 -17.45 -10.01
N LEU A 155 -7.45 -16.66 -9.02
CA LEU A 155 -7.66 -17.07 -7.64
C LEU A 155 -9.10 -16.80 -7.28
N ARG A 156 -9.78 -17.83 -6.76
CA ARG A 156 -11.10 -17.64 -6.15
C ARG A 156 -10.94 -16.97 -4.79
N VAL A 157 -11.71 -15.90 -4.57
CA VAL A 157 -11.67 -15.09 -3.35
C VAL A 157 -13.09 -14.84 -2.85
N GLY A 158 -13.24 -14.29 -1.66
CA GLY A 158 -14.52 -13.77 -1.17
C GLY A 158 -15.05 -12.65 -2.07
N PRO A 159 -16.29 -12.19 -1.83
CA PRO A 159 -16.86 -11.11 -2.62
C PRO A 159 -16.02 -9.84 -2.51
N MET A 160 -16.04 -9.03 -3.57
CA MET A 160 -15.48 -7.68 -3.49
C MET A 160 -16.28 -6.86 -2.48
N PRO A 161 -15.66 -6.17 -1.50
CA PRO A 161 -16.39 -5.32 -0.58
C PRO A 161 -17.00 -4.11 -1.32
N ASN A 162 -18.20 -3.71 -0.91
CA ASN A 162 -18.73 -2.38 -1.20
C ASN A 162 -17.90 -1.36 -0.42
N LEU A 163 -16.98 -0.67 -1.10
CA LEU A 163 -16.03 0.25 -0.49
C LEU A 163 -16.71 1.42 0.25
N MET A 164 -17.98 1.67 -0.03
CA MET A 164 -18.79 2.74 0.60
C MET A 164 -19.74 2.23 1.68
N SER A 165 -19.78 0.91 1.94
CA SER A 165 -20.59 0.37 3.03
C SER A 165 -20.15 0.95 4.38
N PRO A 166 -21.06 1.53 5.18
CA PRO A 166 -20.72 2.05 6.51
C PRO A 166 -20.10 1.00 7.43
N ALA A 167 -20.65 -0.24 7.43
CA ALA A 167 -20.14 -1.32 8.27
C ALA A 167 -18.72 -1.76 7.86
N TYR A 168 -18.45 -1.80 6.56
CA TYR A 168 -17.11 -2.12 6.06
C TYR A 168 -16.10 -1.01 6.37
N LEU A 169 -16.46 0.26 6.17
CA LEU A 169 -15.61 1.40 6.51
C LEU A 169 -15.31 1.46 8.02
N GLU A 170 -16.32 1.23 8.86
CA GLU A 170 -16.13 1.17 10.32
C GLU A 170 -15.13 0.08 10.72
N ALA A 171 -15.21 -1.09 10.09
CA ALA A 171 -14.25 -2.17 10.32
C ALA A 171 -12.82 -1.78 9.89
N CYS A 172 -12.66 -1.13 8.73
CA CYS A 172 -11.37 -0.61 8.29
C CYS A 172 -10.81 0.44 9.27
N HIS A 173 -11.64 1.39 9.71
CA HIS A 173 -11.25 2.42 10.67
C HIS A 173 -10.84 1.82 12.02
N ALA A 174 -11.58 0.82 12.52
CA ALA A 174 -11.26 0.13 13.77
C ALA A 174 -9.88 -0.53 13.71
N GLU A 175 -9.57 -1.24 12.63
CA GLU A 175 -8.26 -1.87 12.47
C GLU A 175 -7.13 -0.84 12.29
N MET A 176 -7.33 0.21 11.51
CA MET A 176 -6.36 1.29 11.38
C MET A 176 -6.10 2.00 12.71
N THR A 177 -7.13 2.24 13.50
CA THR A 177 -7.01 2.82 14.86
C THR A 177 -6.21 1.92 15.81
N ARG A 178 -6.21 0.61 15.56
CA ARG A 178 -5.41 -0.36 16.33
C ARG A 178 -3.97 -0.43 15.84
N LEU A 179 -3.73 -0.43 14.53
CA LEU A 179 -2.42 -0.73 13.92
C LEU A 179 -1.53 0.50 13.78
N VAL A 180 -2.08 1.64 13.35
CA VAL A 180 -1.30 2.87 13.12
C VAL A 180 -0.57 3.35 14.38
N PRO A 181 -1.18 3.38 15.58
CA PRO A 181 -0.47 3.75 16.80
C PRO A 181 0.74 2.86 17.09
N ILE A 182 0.67 1.55 16.80
CA ILE A 182 1.80 0.63 17.00
C ILE A 182 3.00 1.03 16.12
N ILE A 183 2.74 1.40 14.85
CA ILE A 183 3.79 1.86 13.94
C ILE A 183 4.39 3.17 14.43
N LEU A 184 3.55 4.10 14.87
CA LEU A 184 3.99 5.41 15.33
C LEU A 184 4.77 5.31 16.67
N GLU A 185 4.31 4.50 17.62
CA GLU A 185 5.02 4.23 18.86
C GLU A 185 6.42 3.65 18.60
N TRP A 186 6.50 2.61 17.75
CA TRP A 186 7.78 2.07 17.33
C TRP A 186 8.67 3.15 16.72
N TRP A 187 8.16 3.92 15.79
CA TRP A 187 8.94 4.98 15.14
C TRP A 187 9.37 6.08 16.11
N GLN A 188 8.50 6.48 17.04
CA GLN A 188 8.77 7.54 18.01
C GLN A 188 9.87 7.18 19.00
N VAL A 189 10.02 5.92 19.39
CA VAL A 189 11.07 5.47 20.33
C VAL A 189 12.41 5.24 19.64
N LEU A 190 12.47 5.12 18.31
CA LEU A 190 13.73 5.01 17.58
C LEU A 190 14.62 6.24 17.85
N PRO A 191 15.93 6.06 18.00
CA PRO A 191 16.87 7.18 18.08
C PRO A 191 16.87 8.02 16.79
N ALA A 192 17.32 9.26 16.87
CA ALA A 192 17.20 10.23 15.77
C ALA A 192 17.82 9.75 14.46
N GLU A 193 18.96 9.07 14.54
CA GLU A 193 19.68 8.49 13.40
C GLU A 193 18.94 7.33 12.73
N LYS A 194 18.01 6.67 13.45
CA LYS A 194 17.16 5.58 12.95
C LYS A 194 15.77 6.00 12.49
N LYS A 195 15.39 7.27 12.63
CA LYS A 195 14.05 7.76 12.20
C LYS A 195 13.77 7.54 10.72
N HIS A 196 14.80 7.35 9.90
CA HIS A 196 14.68 7.00 8.50
C HIS A 196 14.16 5.58 8.25
N LEU A 197 14.16 4.71 9.28
CA LEU A 197 13.64 3.35 9.15
C LEU A 197 12.14 3.29 8.84
N LEU A 198 11.33 4.24 9.28
CA LEU A 198 9.97 4.34 8.75
C LEU A 198 10.02 5.09 7.41
N VAL A 199 9.93 4.37 6.30
CA VAL A 199 9.84 4.96 4.96
C VAL A 199 8.41 5.40 4.68
N SER A 200 7.45 4.48 4.88
CA SER A 200 6.04 4.71 4.56
C SER A 200 5.10 3.84 5.38
N VAL A 201 3.98 4.42 5.78
CA VAL A 201 2.71 3.71 5.98
C VAL A 201 1.93 3.88 4.69
N GLN A 202 1.62 2.79 4.01
CA GLN A 202 0.90 2.80 2.75
C GLN A 202 -0.54 2.34 2.98
N ILE A 203 -1.49 3.06 2.43
CA ILE A 203 -2.92 2.77 2.51
C ILE A 203 -3.36 2.10 1.22
N GLY A 204 -3.85 0.87 1.38
CA GLY A 204 -4.33 0.02 0.32
C GLY A 204 -3.23 -0.68 -0.48
N VAL A 205 -3.66 -1.67 -1.25
CA VAL A 205 -2.86 -2.39 -2.24
C VAL A 205 -3.71 -2.49 -3.48
N GLU A 206 -3.32 -1.81 -4.55
CA GLU A 206 -4.06 -1.76 -5.82
C GLU A 206 -5.55 -1.44 -5.63
N CYS A 207 -5.86 -0.40 -4.81
CA CYS A 207 -7.24 -0.01 -4.55
C CYS A 207 -7.96 0.30 -5.86
N SER A 208 -8.91 -0.58 -6.20
CA SER A 208 -9.72 -0.49 -7.41
C SER A 208 -10.98 -1.34 -7.24
N ILE A 209 -11.96 -1.10 -8.11
CA ILE A 209 -13.13 -1.96 -8.26
C ILE A 209 -13.11 -2.48 -9.69
N GLY A 210 -13.06 -3.81 -9.87
CA GLY A 210 -13.12 -4.45 -11.18
C GLY A 210 -11.79 -4.53 -11.94
N ALA A 211 -10.72 -3.87 -11.51
CA ALA A 211 -9.43 -3.96 -12.20
C ALA A 211 -8.73 -5.32 -12.02
N ASN A 212 -8.63 -5.78 -10.77
CA ASN A 212 -8.05 -7.09 -10.43
C ASN A 212 -9.08 -8.10 -9.91
N ASN A 213 -10.34 -7.71 -9.83
CA ASN A 213 -11.42 -8.55 -9.35
C ASN A 213 -12.48 -8.69 -10.42
N TRP A 214 -12.88 -9.92 -10.68
CA TRP A 214 -13.92 -10.24 -11.66
C TRP A 214 -15.04 -11.04 -11.04
N TYR A 215 -16.17 -11.00 -11.68
CA TYR A 215 -17.32 -11.77 -11.32
C TYR A 215 -17.86 -12.50 -12.55
N TYR A 216 -18.17 -13.80 -12.39
CA TYR A 216 -18.81 -14.63 -13.38
C TYR A 216 -20.20 -15.04 -12.89
N PRO A 217 -21.25 -15.03 -13.75
CA PRO A 217 -22.59 -15.40 -13.33
C PRO A 217 -22.66 -16.79 -12.68
N ASN A 218 -21.89 -17.73 -13.20
CA ASN A 218 -21.86 -19.12 -12.73
C ASN A 218 -20.90 -19.36 -11.56
N GLY A 219 -20.12 -18.36 -11.16
CA GLY A 219 -19.12 -18.48 -10.09
C GLY A 219 -19.72 -18.49 -8.69
N ASN A 220 -20.90 -17.92 -8.51
CA ASN A 220 -21.53 -17.71 -7.19
C ASN A 220 -21.85 -19.00 -6.41
N SER A 221 -21.97 -20.14 -7.05
CA SER A 221 -22.26 -21.43 -6.43
C SER A 221 -21.02 -22.26 -6.08
N LEU A 222 -19.84 -21.78 -6.43
CA LEU A 222 -18.59 -22.56 -6.34
C LEU A 222 -17.85 -22.41 -4.99
N LEU A 223 -18.37 -21.65 -4.03
CA LEU A 223 -17.67 -21.33 -2.79
C LEU A 223 -17.25 -22.59 -2.00
N ASN A 224 -18.10 -23.59 -1.96
CA ASN A 224 -17.86 -24.84 -1.24
C ASN A 224 -17.12 -25.91 -2.08
N GLN A 225 -16.81 -25.62 -3.33
CA GLN A 225 -16.06 -26.49 -4.21
C GLN A 225 -14.56 -26.24 -4.02
N ALA A 226 -13.74 -27.30 -4.12
CA ALA A 226 -12.29 -27.12 -4.07
C ALA A 226 -11.82 -26.22 -5.22
N GLU A 227 -10.97 -25.24 -4.94
CA GLU A 227 -10.52 -24.26 -5.94
C GLU A 227 -9.96 -24.93 -7.20
N LYS A 228 -9.19 -26.00 -7.04
CA LYS A 228 -8.60 -26.78 -8.15
C LYS A 228 -9.64 -27.40 -9.10
N ASP A 229 -10.87 -27.59 -8.61
CA ASP A 229 -11.98 -28.18 -9.38
C ASP A 229 -12.84 -27.11 -10.05
N ASP A 230 -12.51 -25.84 -9.87
CA ASP A 230 -13.20 -24.73 -10.53
C ASP A 230 -12.88 -24.72 -12.04
N PRO A 231 -13.88 -24.47 -12.89
CA PRO A 231 -13.65 -24.34 -14.35
C PRO A 231 -12.65 -23.24 -14.71
N ASP A 232 -12.50 -22.24 -13.84
CA ASP A 232 -11.66 -21.07 -14.04
C ASP A 232 -10.28 -21.16 -13.38
N TYR A 233 -10.01 -22.23 -12.65
CA TYR A 233 -8.75 -22.41 -11.94
C TYR A 233 -7.55 -22.36 -12.88
N GLY A 234 -6.62 -21.46 -12.59
CA GLY A 234 -5.37 -21.33 -13.34
C GLY A 234 -5.49 -20.73 -14.74
N LEU A 235 -6.69 -20.32 -15.17
CA LEU A 235 -6.87 -19.66 -16.46
C LEU A 235 -6.12 -18.32 -16.52
N LYS A 236 -5.66 -17.99 -17.73
CA LYS A 236 -5.06 -16.68 -17.99
C LYS A 236 -6.14 -15.59 -18.04
N HIS A 237 -5.77 -14.38 -17.62
CA HIS A 237 -6.70 -13.25 -17.58
C HIS A 237 -7.23 -12.80 -18.95
N ASP A 238 -6.48 -12.98 -20.02
CA ASP A 238 -6.82 -12.54 -21.37
C ASP A 238 -8.02 -13.25 -21.97
N ILE A 239 -8.43 -14.40 -21.43
CA ILE A 239 -9.61 -15.14 -21.85
C ILE A 239 -10.87 -14.80 -21.03
N LEU A 240 -10.78 -14.01 -19.97
CA LEU A 240 -11.88 -13.69 -19.07
C LEU A 240 -13.08 -13.05 -19.75
N PRO A 241 -12.94 -12.06 -20.68
CA PRO A 241 -14.07 -11.45 -21.34
C PRO A 241 -14.94 -12.44 -22.12
N SER A 242 -14.33 -13.48 -22.71
CA SER A 242 -15.06 -14.50 -23.46
C SER A 242 -15.90 -15.41 -22.57
N ARG A 243 -15.71 -15.36 -21.25
CA ARG A 243 -16.42 -16.17 -20.26
C ARG A 243 -17.59 -15.45 -19.61
N GLY A 244 -17.92 -14.25 -20.07
CA GLY A 244 -19.07 -13.47 -19.59
C GLY A 244 -18.81 -12.78 -18.25
N VAL A 245 -17.62 -12.20 -18.08
CA VAL A 245 -17.30 -11.33 -16.92
C VAL A 245 -18.32 -10.22 -16.80
N GLN A 246 -18.90 -10.06 -15.63
CA GLN A 246 -19.81 -8.96 -15.31
C GLN A 246 -19.10 -7.82 -14.62
N ALA A 247 -19.51 -6.60 -14.91
CA ALA A 247 -19.05 -5.41 -14.20
C ALA A 247 -19.55 -5.43 -12.75
N ILE A 248 -18.73 -4.88 -11.84
CA ILE A 248 -19.05 -4.60 -10.44
C ILE A 248 -18.72 -3.13 -10.16
N GLY A 249 -19.26 -2.60 -9.07
CA GLY A 249 -19.13 -1.18 -8.71
C GLY A 249 -20.49 -0.52 -8.43
N PHE A 250 -21.57 -1.22 -8.75
CA PHE A 250 -22.92 -0.73 -8.58
C PHE A 250 -23.25 -0.44 -7.09
N ALA A 251 -22.80 -1.29 -6.16
CA ALA A 251 -23.07 -1.11 -4.75
C ALA A 251 -22.35 0.14 -4.20
N ALA A 252 -21.07 0.31 -4.50
CA ALA A 252 -20.31 1.46 -4.02
C ALA A 252 -20.84 2.77 -4.60
N VAL A 253 -21.14 2.81 -5.91
CA VAL A 253 -21.69 3.99 -6.60
C VAL A 253 -23.07 4.34 -6.07
N SER A 254 -23.96 3.35 -5.84
CA SER A 254 -25.29 3.54 -5.28
C SER A 254 -25.22 4.02 -3.84
N THR A 255 -24.36 3.41 -3.00
CA THR A 255 -24.19 3.78 -1.59
C THR A 255 -23.64 5.20 -1.45
N LEU A 256 -22.74 5.61 -2.33
CA LEU A 256 -22.21 6.98 -2.38
C LEU A 256 -23.24 7.99 -2.90
N GLY A 257 -24.38 7.53 -3.42
CA GLY A 257 -25.46 8.39 -3.92
C GLY A 257 -25.17 9.07 -5.25
N ILE A 258 -24.21 8.55 -6.04
CA ILE A 258 -23.86 9.12 -7.35
C ILE A 258 -24.93 8.75 -8.38
N GLU A 259 -25.31 7.48 -8.46
CA GLU A 259 -26.25 6.94 -9.43
C GLU A 259 -26.96 5.70 -8.85
N LYS A 260 -28.14 5.38 -9.35
CA LYS A 260 -28.95 4.22 -8.91
C LYS A 260 -29.63 3.48 -10.06
N SER A 261 -29.36 3.87 -11.30
CA SER A 261 -29.96 3.27 -12.48
C SER A 261 -29.15 3.61 -13.72
N GLY A 262 -29.42 2.92 -14.83
CA GLY A 262 -28.73 3.14 -16.10
C GLY A 262 -27.40 2.41 -16.21
N GLU A 263 -26.52 2.89 -17.09
CA GLU A 263 -25.20 2.30 -17.33
C GLU A 263 -24.19 2.74 -16.25
N LEU A 264 -23.47 1.78 -15.67
CA LEU A 264 -22.36 2.07 -14.76
C LEU A 264 -21.17 2.62 -15.52
N LYS A 265 -20.70 3.81 -15.13
CA LYS A 265 -19.57 4.50 -15.80
C LYS A 265 -18.29 4.37 -15.01
N GLU A 266 -17.16 4.29 -15.70
CA GLU A 266 -15.82 4.18 -15.09
C GLU A 266 -15.53 5.37 -14.15
N GLU A 267 -15.96 6.59 -14.51
CA GLU A 267 -15.76 7.78 -13.68
C GLU A 267 -16.51 7.70 -12.34
N GLN A 268 -17.68 7.06 -12.31
CA GLN A 268 -18.46 6.86 -11.10
C GLN A 268 -17.77 5.87 -10.17
N VAL A 269 -17.24 4.78 -10.72
CA VAL A 269 -16.45 3.77 -9.99
C VAL A 269 -15.14 4.38 -9.47
N ALA A 270 -14.43 5.12 -10.32
CA ALA A 270 -13.20 5.83 -9.92
C ALA A 270 -13.46 6.81 -8.77
N LYS A 271 -14.63 7.49 -8.76
CA LYS A 271 -15.03 8.39 -7.66
C LYS A 271 -15.29 7.65 -6.37
N ALA A 272 -15.86 6.45 -6.40
CA ALA A 272 -16.03 5.62 -5.20
C ALA A 272 -14.68 5.20 -4.63
N VAL A 273 -13.73 4.78 -5.48
CA VAL A 273 -12.36 4.44 -5.05
C VAL A 273 -11.64 5.67 -4.48
N ASP A 274 -11.73 6.84 -5.14
CA ASP A 274 -11.17 8.11 -4.64
C ASP A 274 -11.69 8.45 -3.25
N THR A 275 -13.00 8.32 -3.03
CA THR A 275 -13.62 8.59 -1.74
C THR A 275 -13.11 7.63 -0.66
N TYR A 276 -13.02 6.34 -0.96
CA TYR A 276 -12.50 5.33 -0.05
C TYR A 276 -11.04 5.57 0.33
N VAL A 277 -10.17 5.76 -0.66
CA VAL A 277 -8.74 5.99 -0.43
C VAL A 277 -8.50 7.27 0.36
N THR A 278 -9.23 8.34 0.01
CA THR A 278 -9.15 9.62 0.72
C THR A 278 -9.58 9.49 2.18
N ASP A 279 -10.68 8.77 2.45
CA ASP A 279 -11.19 8.53 3.80
C ASP A 279 -10.16 7.79 4.66
N LEU A 280 -9.62 6.68 4.19
CA LEU A 280 -8.62 5.92 4.93
C LEU A 280 -7.30 6.69 5.12
N CYS A 281 -6.85 7.45 4.12
CA CYS A 281 -5.70 8.33 4.26
C CYS A 281 -5.94 9.42 5.31
N LYS A 282 -7.17 9.97 5.38
CA LYS A 282 -7.57 10.91 6.41
C LYS A 282 -7.47 10.28 7.80
N VAL A 283 -8.00 9.07 7.98
CA VAL A 283 -7.91 8.34 9.26
C VAL A 283 -6.46 8.16 9.70
N ALA A 284 -5.57 7.70 8.81
CA ALA A 284 -4.15 7.55 9.14
C ALA A 284 -3.47 8.88 9.48
N SER A 285 -3.83 9.95 8.78
CA SER A 285 -3.34 11.32 9.05
C SER A 285 -3.83 11.84 10.40
N ASP A 286 -5.11 11.65 10.73
CA ASP A 286 -5.71 12.05 12.01
C ASP A 286 -5.09 11.28 13.19
N LEU A 287 -4.65 10.03 12.99
CA LEU A 287 -3.91 9.24 13.95
C LEU A 287 -2.45 9.69 14.10
N GLY A 288 -1.96 10.60 13.28
CA GLY A 288 -0.65 11.24 13.41
C GLY A 288 0.42 10.80 12.42
N VAL A 289 0.08 10.05 11.36
CA VAL A 289 1.05 9.74 10.30
C VAL A 289 1.32 11.02 9.48
N PRO A 290 2.57 11.53 9.43
CA PRO A 290 2.86 12.74 8.66
C PRO A 290 2.72 12.48 7.15
N ARG A 291 2.23 13.47 6.40
CA ARG A 291 1.97 13.35 4.95
C ARG A 291 3.15 12.79 4.15
N ASN A 292 4.37 13.16 4.51
CA ASN A 292 5.58 12.68 3.84
C ASN A 292 6.00 11.25 4.21
N ARG A 293 5.22 10.57 5.05
CA ARG A 293 5.33 9.17 5.45
C ARG A 293 4.06 8.36 5.16
N LEU A 294 3.01 9.01 4.70
CA LEU A 294 1.75 8.39 4.35
C LEU A 294 1.63 8.31 2.84
N PHE A 295 1.41 7.12 2.32
CA PHE A 295 1.25 6.88 0.90
C PHE A 295 -0.07 6.18 0.61
N SER A 296 -0.67 6.48 -0.53
CA SER A 296 -1.85 5.80 -1.05
C SER A 296 -1.45 4.92 -2.22
N HIS A 297 -2.18 3.82 -2.42
CA HIS A 297 -1.99 2.95 -3.57
C HIS A 297 -3.33 2.71 -4.26
N ALA A 298 -3.58 3.41 -5.35
CA ALA A 298 -4.79 3.28 -6.15
C ALA A 298 -4.45 2.83 -7.58
N GLY A 299 -5.42 2.17 -8.23
CA GLY A 299 -5.22 1.53 -9.52
C GLY A 299 -4.89 0.07 -9.38
N GLY A 300 -4.57 -0.57 -10.47
CA GLY A 300 -4.19 -1.96 -10.52
C GLY A 300 -3.04 -2.15 -11.52
N TRP A 301 -3.00 -3.30 -12.14
CA TRP A 301 -2.03 -3.63 -13.18
C TRP A 301 -2.40 -3.09 -14.57
N LYS A 302 -3.65 -2.65 -14.77
CA LYS A 302 -4.17 -2.13 -16.03
C LYS A 302 -3.82 -0.65 -16.15
N GLU A 303 -3.15 -0.29 -17.19
CA GLU A 303 -2.70 1.07 -17.45
C GLU A 303 -3.83 1.95 -17.97
N GLY A 304 -3.68 3.27 -17.76
CA GLY A 304 -4.62 4.26 -18.27
C GLY A 304 -5.93 4.35 -17.50
N GLU A 305 -6.04 3.71 -16.36
CA GLU A 305 -7.25 3.72 -15.55
C GLU A 305 -7.49 5.09 -14.93
N LEU A 306 -8.73 5.57 -14.97
CA LEU A 306 -9.13 6.81 -14.29
C LEU A 306 -8.90 6.72 -12.77
N VAL A 307 -8.95 5.52 -12.23
CA VAL A 307 -8.71 5.23 -10.80
C VAL A 307 -7.29 5.63 -10.34
N TYR A 308 -6.32 5.83 -11.24
CA TYR A 308 -5.00 6.35 -10.88
C TYR A 308 -5.08 7.71 -10.18
N PHE A 309 -6.05 8.54 -10.54
CA PHE A 309 -6.27 9.82 -9.88
C PHE A 309 -6.80 9.69 -8.45
N ALA A 310 -7.38 8.55 -8.07
CA ALA A 310 -7.80 8.26 -6.71
C ALA A 310 -6.64 8.20 -5.70
N ALA A 311 -5.38 8.06 -6.17
CA ALA A 311 -4.21 8.20 -5.32
C ALA A 311 -3.96 9.65 -4.85
N LEU A 312 -4.59 10.65 -5.48
CA LEU A 312 -4.38 12.06 -5.17
C LEU A 312 -5.33 12.52 -4.08
N ASN A 313 -4.80 12.81 -2.90
CA ASN A 313 -5.56 13.37 -1.79
C ASN A 313 -4.67 14.30 -0.94
N PRO A 314 -5.25 15.18 -0.09
CA PRO A 314 -4.47 16.15 0.68
C PRO A 314 -3.68 15.53 1.84
N PHE A 315 -3.95 14.28 2.20
CA PHE A 315 -3.41 13.64 3.40
C PHE A 315 -2.16 12.82 3.12
N SER A 316 -2.01 12.26 1.89
CA SER A 316 -0.93 11.34 1.52
C SER A 316 -0.11 11.78 0.32
N CYS A 317 0.95 11.04 0.06
CA CYS A 317 1.71 11.01 -1.18
C CYS A 317 1.14 9.92 -2.09
N PRO A 318 0.99 10.13 -3.40
CA PRO A 318 0.46 9.12 -4.30
C PRO A 318 1.44 8.00 -4.58
N GLY A 319 0.91 6.81 -4.85
CA GLY A 319 1.66 5.63 -5.28
C GLY A 319 0.91 4.83 -6.32
N TRP A 320 1.66 4.21 -7.23
CA TRP A 320 1.15 3.38 -8.32
C TRP A 320 1.99 2.14 -8.55
N SER A 321 1.37 1.12 -9.18
CA SER A 321 2.05 -0.08 -9.67
C SER A 321 2.68 0.17 -11.03
N PHE A 322 3.91 -0.33 -11.24
CA PHE A 322 4.60 -0.29 -12.53
C PHE A 322 5.12 -1.68 -12.88
N TYR A 323 4.45 -2.35 -13.80
CA TYR A 323 4.84 -3.62 -14.39
C TYR A 323 5.15 -3.46 -15.88
N THR A 324 4.19 -3.07 -16.69
CA THR A 324 4.39 -2.84 -18.14
C THR A 324 5.39 -1.71 -18.38
N PHE A 325 5.30 -0.62 -17.62
CA PHE A 325 6.22 0.52 -17.71
C PHE A 325 7.34 0.50 -16.66
N ALA A 326 7.65 -0.67 -16.05
CA ALA A 326 8.70 -0.75 -15.04
C ALA A 326 10.08 -0.29 -15.57
N ARG A 327 10.37 -0.52 -16.85
CA ARG A 327 11.62 -0.06 -17.49
C ARG A 327 11.69 1.45 -17.66
N ASP A 328 10.55 2.10 -17.81
CA ASP A 328 10.46 3.55 -18.06
C ASP A 328 9.09 4.07 -17.65
N PRO A 329 8.88 4.36 -16.35
CA PRO A 329 7.58 4.84 -15.86
C PRO A 329 7.12 6.16 -16.47
N GLN A 330 8.01 6.94 -17.11
CA GLN A 330 7.62 8.17 -17.82
C GLN A 330 6.71 7.90 -19.03
N LYS A 331 6.69 6.66 -19.52
CA LYS A 331 5.82 6.24 -20.61
C LYS A 331 4.38 5.96 -20.16
N ASP A 332 4.15 5.78 -18.86
CA ASP A 332 2.80 5.75 -18.31
C ASP A 332 2.24 7.18 -18.24
N VAL A 333 1.57 7.58 -19.31
CA VAL A 333 1.05 8.94 -19.45
C VAL A 333 0.01 9.29 -18.39
N THR A 334 -0.76 8.31 -17.91
CA THR A 334 -1.79 8.52 -16.88
C THR A 334 -1.17 8.72 -15.51
N ALA A 335 -0.21 7.89 -15.11
CA ALA A 335 0.53 8.07 -13.87
C ALA A 335 1.31 9.41 -13.87
N MET A 336 1.95 9.76 -14.98
CA MET A 336 2.68 11.04 -15.10
C MET A 336 1.73 12.24 -15.08
N ALA A 337 0.55 12.14 -15.69
CA ALA A 337 -0.47 13.19 -15.62
C ALA A 337 -1.01 13.36 -14.20
N ALA A 338 -1.25 12.27 -13.48
CA ALA A 338 -1.63 12.29 -12.07
C ALA A 338 -0.52 12.91 -11.20
N LEU A 339 0.74 12.50 -11.41
CA LEU A 339 1.89 13.07 -10.70
C LEU A 339 2.03 14.57 -10.96
N GLY A 340 1.76 15.04 -12.19
CA GLY A 340 1.78 16.46 -12.53
C GLY A 340 0.73 17.29 -11.81
N LYS A 341 -0.39 16.68 -11.40
CA LYS A 341 -1.45 17.32 -10.61
C LYS A 341 -1.23 17.23 -9.10
N SER A 342 -0.30 16.39 -8.65
CA SER A 342 -0.03 16.18 -7.23
C SER A 342 0.78 17.33 -6.62
N ASP A 343 0.29 17.87 -5.50
CA ASP A 343 1.00 18.83 -4.64
C ASP A 343 1.82 18.14 -3.53
N ALA A 344 1.80 16.80 -3.48
CA ALA A 344 2.49 16.04 -2.47
C ALA A 344 4.02 16.19 -2.57
N PRO A 345 4.75 16.17 -1.43
CA PRO A 345 6.21 16.33 -1.43
C PRO A 345 6.93 15.16 -2.11
N TYR A 346 6.29 13.98 -2.14
CA TYR A 346 6.83 12.76 -2.72
C TYR A 346 5.78 11.99 -3.52
N TRP A 347 6.25 10.93 -4.19
CA TRP A 347 5.44 9.85 -4.74
C TRP A 347 6.21 8.52 -4.60
N GLY A 348 5.54 7.39 -4.79
CA GLY A 348 6.12 6.05 -4.71
C GLY A 348 5.78 5.19 -5.92
N ALA A 349 6.75 4.42 -6.43
CA ALA A 349 6.46 3.24 -7.24
C ALA A 349 6.23 2.08 -6.27
N VAL A 350 5.01 2.02 -5.74
CA VAL A 350 4.66 1.18 -4.58
C VAL A 350 4.56 -0.31 -4.92
N GLU A 351 4.48 -0.63 -6.21
CA GLU A 351 4.78 -1.94 -6.77
C GLU A 351 5.59 -1.75 -8.06
N TRP A 352 6.70 -2.45 -8.15
CA TRP A 352 7.57 -2.33 -9.30
C TRP A 352 8.32 -3.64 -9.55
N LEU A 353 8.30 -4.12 -10.79
CA LEU A 353 9.07 -5.28 -11.20
C LEU A 353 9.27 -5.29 -12.72
N ILE A 354 10.53 -5.45 -13.16
CA ILE A 354 10.84 -5.73 -14.56
C ILE A 354 10.71 -7.24 -14.79
N MET A 355 9.70 -7.65 -15.53
CA MET A 355 9.43 -9.06 -15.78
C MET A 355 10.25 -9.63 -16.96
N ASP A 356 10.77 -8.78 -17.84
CA ASP A 356 11.46 -9.15 -19.08
C ASP A 356 12.97 -8.78 -19.09
N ALA A 357 13.55 -8.44 -17.94
CA ALA A 357 14.97 -8.12 -17.82
C ALA A 357 15.85 -9.33 -18.14
N LYS A 358 16.82 -9.15 -19.04
CA LYS A 358 17.71 -10.21 -19.53
C LYS A 358 19.09 -10.19 -18.88
N ASN A 359 19.51 -9.03 -18.40
CA ASN A 359 20.86 -8.81 -17.87
C ASN A 359 20.87 -7.67 -16.84
N GLN A 360 22.02 -7.44 -16.22
CA GLN A 360 22.21 -6.43 -15.19
C GLN A 360 21.96 -5.00 -15.71
N SER A 361 22.36 -4.67 -16.93
CA SER A 361 22.16 -3.32 -17.47
C SER A 361 20.70 -2.98 -17.66
N ASP A 362 19.82 -3.95 -17.95
CA ASP A 362 18.37 -3.73 -18.00
C ASP A 362 17.82 -3.20 -16.68
N TRP A 363 18.31 -3.76 -15.54
CA TRP A 363 17.94 -3.30 -14.20
C TRP A 363 18.53 -1.93 -13.88
N GLU A 364 19.83 -1.74 -14.15
CA GLU A 364 20.53 -0.47 -13.90
C GLU A 364 19.89 0.69 -14.65
N ASP A 365 19.64 0.53 -15.96
CA ASP A 365 18.99 1.54 -16.79
C ASP A 365 17.60 1.89 -16.28
N SER A 366 16.83 0.88 -15.84
CA SER A 366 15.49 1.10 -15.31
C SER A 366 15.52 1.83 -13.98
N TYR A 367 16.42 1.47 -13.08
CA TYR A 367 16.63 2.20 -11.83
C TYR A 367 17.05 3.66 -12.09
N GLN A 368 17.98 3.91 -13.02
CA GLN A 368 18.39 5.27 -13.37
C GLN A 368 17.22 6.10 -13.88
N ARG A 369 16.37 5.54 -14.74
CA ARG A 369 15.21 6.24 -15.29
C ARG A 369 14.18 6.57 -14.22
N ILE A 370 13.80 5.60 -13.38
CA ILE A 370 12.79 5.85 -12.36
C ILE A 370 13.29 6.79 -11.28
N PHE A 371 14.55 6.66 -10.83
CA PHE A 371 15.13 7.56 -9.82
C PHE A 371 15.40 8.98 -10.34
N ALA A 372 15.45 9.17 -11.65
CA ALA A 372 15.53 10.50 -12.27
C ALA A 372 14.19 11.25 -12.24
N ILE A 373 13.06 10.58 -12.00
CA ILE A 373 11.76 11.25 -11.91
C ILE A 373 11.70 12.04 -10.60
N PRO A 374 11.44 13.36 -10.66
CA PRO A 374 11.45 14.20 -9.47
C PRO A 374 10.49 13.73 -8.39
N ARG A 375 10.85 13.92 -7.12
CA ARG A 375 10.04 13.63 -5.93
C ARG A 375 9.82 12.14 -5.66
N LEU A 376 10.43 11.21 -6.40
CA LEU A 376 10.36 9.79 -6.06
C LEU A 376 10.95 9.56 -4.67
N ARG A 377 10.18 8.92 -3.79
CA ARG A 377 10.63 8.55 -2.44
C ARG A 377 11.20 7.14 -2.39
N TYR A 378 10.47 6.19 -2.96
CA TYR A 378 10.89 4.81 -2.99
C TYR A 378 10.31 4.05 -4.17
N ILE A 379 10.97 2.96 -4.50
CA ILE A 379 10.41 1.90 -5.32
C ILE A 379 10.26 0.64 -4.45
N GLN A 380 9.20 -0.11 -4.66
CA GLN A 380 8.99 -1.38 -3.96
C GLN A 380 9.04 -2.53 -4.96
N VAL A 381 10.11 -3.30 -4.90
CA VAL A 381 10.32 -4.47 -5.75
C VAL A 381 9.40 -5.60 -5.32
N ARG A 382 8.58 -6.07 -6.24
CA ARG A 382 7.55 -7.09 -5.98
C ARG A 382 8.00 -8.42 -6.55
N HIS A 383 8.45 -9.36 -5.76
CA HIS A 383 8.82 -9.44 -4.33
C HIS A 383 10.19 -10.13 -4.19
N TRP A 384 10.67 -10.41 -2.97
CA TRP A 384 11.97 -11.10 -2.76
C TRP A 384 12.09 -12.39 -3.58
N GLY A 385 11.03 -13.22 -3.60
CA GLY A 385 10.98 -14.45 -4.40
C GLY A 385 11.22 -14.26 -5.90
N SER A 386 10.95 -13.08 -6.46
CA SER A 386 11.16 -12.76 -7.88
C SER A 386 12.62 -12.40 -8.21
N ILE A 387 13.41 -11.97 -7.21
CA ILE A 387 14.79 -11.48 -7.44
C ILE A 387 15.87 -12.27 -6.71
N LYS A 388 15.53 -13.06 -5.69
CA LYS A 388 16.51 -13.77 -4.83
C LYS A 388 17.47 -14.68 -5.61
N ASP A 389 17.00 -15.28 -6.67
CA ASP A 389 17.76 -16.19 -7.54
C ASP A 389 18.19 -15.51 -8.85
N ASN A 390 18.11 -14.16 -8.92
CA ASN A 390 18.53 -13.37 -10.08
C ASN A 390 19.77 -12.52 -9.75
N PRO A 391 20.99 -13.01 -10.07
CA PRO A 391 22.23 -12.28 -9.78
C PRO A 391 22.29 -10.89 -10.43
N ALA A 392 21.69 -10.73 -11.62
CA ALA A 392 21.68 -9.46 -12.34
C ALA A 392 20.87 -8.40 -11.58
N ALA A 393 19.69 -8.77 -11.04
CA ALA A 393 18.89 -7.88 -10.23
C ALA A 393 19.62 -7.49 -8.93
N ILE A 394 20.20 -8.48 -8.22
CA ILE A 394 20.93 -8.24 -6.97
C ILE A 394 22.13 -7.33 -7.19
N GLN A 395 22.96 -7.61 -8.21
CA GLN A 395 24.14 -6.80 -8.51
C GLN A 395 23.78 -5.36 -8.89
N ALA A 396 22.68 -5.15 -9.65
CA ALA A 396 22.20 -3.83 -10.00
C ALA A 396 21.78 -3.03 -8.75
N ILE A 397 21.05 -3.65 -7.81
CA ILE A 397 20.68 -3.02 -6.54
C ILE A 397 21.91 -2.68 -5.70
N GLN A 398 22.86 -3.62 -5.58
CA GLN A 398 24.11 -3.41 -4.83
C GLN A 398 24.93 -2.27 -5.41
N LYS A 399 25.03 -2.16 -6.74
CA LYS A 399 25.73 -1.07 -7.41
C LYS A 399 25.06 0.27 -7.13
N LEU A 400 23.75 0.36 -7.34
CA LEU A 400 22.99 1.61 -7.10
C LEU A 400 23.11 2.10 -5.65
N SER A 401 23.09 1.18 -4.69
CA SER A 401 23.24 1.54 -3.28
C SER A 401 24.66 2.03 -2.92
N LYS A 402 25.67 1.72 -3.72
CA LYS A 402 27.08 2.15 -3.53
C LYS A 402 27.42 3.43 -4.30
N ASP A 403 26.84 3.62 -5.49
CA ASP A 403 27.23 4.70 -6.42
C ASP A 403 26.64 6.08 -6.11
N CYS A 404 25.74 6.19 -5.16
CA CYS A 404 25.19 7.48 -4.70
C CYS A 404 26.14 8.21 -3.72
N ARG A 405 27.37 8.47 -4.14
CA ARG A 405 28.35 9.28 -3.40
C ARG A 405 28.32 10.74 -3.85
#